data_f112648b95eb9d105e252ce69328a454
#
_entry.id   f112648b95eb9d105e252ce69328a454
#
_cell.length_a   1.000
_cell.length_b   1.000
_cell.length_c   1.000
_cell.angle_alpha   90.00
_cell.angle_beta   90.00
_cell.angle_gamma   90.00
#
_symmetry.space_group_name_H-M   'P 1'
#
loop_
_entity.id
_entity.type
_entity.pdbx_description
1 polymer ?
#
loop_
_entity_poly.entity_id
_entity_poly.type
_entity_poly.pdbx_seq_one_letter_code
_entity_poly.pdbx_strand_id
1 'polypeptide(L)'
;GWGDLEGGGWCQRLKQKWLRLEKAPIIYSLGVRGDGLEKVAKRCKNEWESRGELRRKVPEGLLLSIGLNDTARIGREDGRPQLSEDAFKFGLNQLVNELKTEVDVMVLGLTPVNEASMPFAECLWYSNKSCSIYEKNIEETCLELNIPFLSIHEKMIKLSSFKELLSSDGIHLNTEGHKWIYKQISEWPTLKNWANLK
;
A
#
# COMPACT_ATOMS: atom_id res chain seq x y z
N GLY A 1 1.24 -8.06 6.49
CA GLY A 1 0.92 -9.47 6.34
C GLY A 1 -0.18 -9.99 7.26
N TRP A 2 -0.95 -9.11 7.89
CA TRP A 2 -2.12 -9.49 8.70
C TRP A 2 -3.11 -10.27 7.85
N GLY A 3 -3.57 -11.42 8.32
CA GLY A 3 -4.50 -12.28 7.57
C GLY A 3 -3.84 -13.33 6.67
N ASP A 4 -2.56 -13.22 6.35
CA ASP A 4 -1.84 -14.24 5.60
C ASP A 4 -1.05 -15.17 6.54
N LEU A 5 -1.71 -16.24 6.96
CA LEU A 5 -1.13 -17.23 7.89
C LEU A 5 -0.06 -18.11 7.24
N GLU A 6 -0.01 -18.19 5.91
CA GLU A 6 0.93 -19.05 5.18
C GLU A 6 2.22 -18.31 4.79
N GLY A 7 2.09 -17.06 4.30
CA GLY A 7 3.19 -16.36 3.65
C GLY A 7 3.61 -15.05 4.30
N GLY A 8 2.94 -14.61 5.35
CA GLY A 8 3.26 -13.37 6.06
C GLY A 8 2.95 -12.08 5.27
N GLY A 9 2.11 -12.18 4.25
CA GLY A 9 1.66 -11.08 3.40
C GLY A 9 2.44 -10.91 2.09
N TRP A 10 1.90 -10.08 1.19
CA TRP A 10 2.44 -9.89 -0.15
C TRP A 10 3.93 -9.44 -0.16
N CYS A 11 4.30 -8.57 0.75
CA CYS A 11 5.68 -8.08 0.85
C CYS A 11 6.66 -9.22 1.23
N GLN A 12 6.29 -10.06 2.19
CA GLN A 12 7.11 -11.21 2.58
C GLN A 12 7.19 -12.26 1.46
N ARG A 13 6.09 -12.48 0.73
CA ARG A 13 6.07 -13.36 -0.46
C ARG A 13 7.02 -12.86 -1.54
N LEU A 14 7.02 -11.55 -1.81
CA LEU A 14 7.93 -10.93 -2.77
C LEU A 14 9.38 -11.06 -2.31
N LYS A 15 9.66 -10.80 -1.02
CA LYS A 15 10.99 -11.00 -0.42
C LYS A 15 11.48 -12.42 -0.58
N GLN A 16 10.66 -13.41 -0.26
CA GLN A 16 11.02 -14.83 -0.39
C GLN A 16 11.32 -15.22 -1.85
N LYS A 17 10.57 -14.68 -2.81
CA LYS A 17 10.85 -14.89 -4.24
C LYS A 17 12.19 -14.29 -4.63
N TRP A 18 12.44 -13.04 -4.26
CA TRP A 18 13.66 -12.33 -4.65
C TRP A 18 14.91 -12.89 -4.01
N LEU A 19 14.85 -13.37 -2.78
CA LEU A 19 15.99 -14.07 -2.15
C LEU A 19 16.45 -15.33 -2.90
N ARG A 20 15.63 -15.89 -3.78
CA ARG A 20 15.98 -17.05 -4.62
C ARG A 20 16.57 -16.65 -5.97
N LEU A 21 16.57 -15.38 -6.29
CA LEU A 21 17.07 -14.85 -7.54
C LEU A 21 18.46 -14.24 -7.32
N GLU A 22 19.38 -14.58 -8.22
CA GLU A 22 20.69 -13.95 -8.22
C GLU A 22 20.57 -12.46 -8.52
N LYS A 23 21.20 -11.61 -7.74
CA LYS A 23 21.23 -10.14 -7.90
C LYS A 23 19.88 -9.41 -7.73
N ALA A 24 18.86 -10.08 -7.19
CA ALA A 24 17.62 -9.36 -6.87
C ALA A 24 17.81 -8.42 -5.66
N PRO A 25 17.08 -7.31 -5.61
CA PRO A 25 17.13 -6.40 -4.46
C PRO A 25 16.67 -7.06 -3.16
N ILE A 26 17.18 -6.59 -2.03
CA ILE A 26 16.74 -7.02 -0.70
C ILE A 26 15.53 -6.18 -0.30
N ILE A 27 14.50 -6.83 0.23
CA ILE A 27 13.25 -6.18 0.65
C ILE A 27 13.18 -6.07 2.17
N TYR A 28 12.89 -4.86 2.65
CA TYR A 28 12.56 -4.56 4.04
C TYR A 28 11.07 -4.21 4.15
N SER A 29 10.33 -4.93 5.00
CA SER A 29 8.93 -4.60 5.28
C SER A 29 8.86 -3.60 6.43
N LEU A 30 8.40 -2.39 6.16
CA LEU A 30 8.32 -1.27 7.11
C LEU A 30 6.86 -0.92 7.48
N GLY A 31 5.89 -1.74 7.07
CA GLY A 31 4.48 -1.52 7.36
C GLY A 31 4.19 -1.63 8.86
N VAL A 32 3.50 -0.63 9.42
CA VAL A 32 2.95 -0.63 10.77
C VAL A 32 1.43 -0.61 10.72
N ARG A 33 0.81 -1.50 11.48
CA ARG A 33 -0.65 -1.65 11.49
C ARG A 33 -1.33 -0.36 11.96
N GLY A 34 -2.37 0.07 11.25
CA GLY A 34 -3.17 1.25 11.59
C GLY A 34 -2.51 2.60 11.24
N ASP A 35 -1.34 2.59 10.59
CA ASP A 35 -0.75 3.85 10.14
C ASP A 35 -1.47 4.39 8.90
N GLY A 36 -1.88 5.65 9.00
CA GLY A 36 -2.27 6.48 7.87
C GLY A 36 -1.11 7.33 7.37
N LEU A 37 -1.39 8.19 6.40
CA LEU A 37 -0.40 9.02 5.72
C LEU A 37 0.48 9.84 6.68
N GLU A 38 -0.11 10.54 7.65
CA GLU A 38 0.63 11.41 8.55
C GLU A 38 1.68 10.67 9.39
N LYS A 39 1.34 9.45 9.86
CA LYS A 39 2.27 8.62 10.63
C LYS A 39 3.39 8.09 9.75
N VAL A 40 3.06 7.66 8.54
CA VAL A 40 4.06 7.20 7.57
C VAL A 40 5.00 8.35 7.21
N ALA A 41 4.49 9.54 6.91
CA ALA A 41 5.30 10.71 6.59
C ALA A 41 6.31 11.05 7.69
N LYS A 42 5.89 10.99 8.97
CA LYS A 42 6.78 11.28 10.11
C LYS A 42 7.94 10.30 10.28
N ARG A 43 7.80 9.04 9.87
CA ARG A 43 8.81 8.00 10.12
C ARG A 43 9.54 7.50 8.88
N CYS A 44 8.96 7.69 7.68
CA CYS A 44 9.42 7.06 6.45
C CYS A 44 10.90 7.31 6.17
N LYS A 45 11.34 8.56 6.22
CA LYS A 45 12.73 8.93 5.94
C LYS A 45 13.70 8.28 6.94
N ASN A 46 13.44 8.43 8.23
CA ASN A 46 14.32 7.88 9.27
C ASN A 46 14.41 6.36 9.19
N GLU A 47 13.29 5.67 8.92
CA GLU A 47 13.28 4.22 8.77
C GLU A 47 14.01 3.74 7.52
N TRP A 48 13.83 4.42 6.40
CA TRP A 48 14.52 4.12 5.16
C TRP A 48 16.05 4.32 5.32
N GLU A 49 16.49 5.46 5.84
CA GLU A 49 17.91 5.75 6.08
C GLU A 49 18.56 4.75 7.06
N SER A 50 17.79 4.26 8.04
CA SER A 50 18.26 3.29 9.03
C SER A 50 18.45 1.87 8.46
N ARG A 51 18.02 1.59 7.23
CA ARG A 51 18.15 0.28 6.57
C ARG A 51 19.44 0.16 5.74
N GLY A 52 20.39 1.05 5.94
CA GLY A 52 21.72 0.94 5.33
C GLY A 52 22.43 -0.36 5.72
N GLU A 53 23.02 -1.03 4.73
CA GLU A 53 23.88 -2.20 4.96
C GLU A 53 25.30 -1.79 5.36
N LEU A 54 26.16 -2.78 5.60
CA LEU A 54 27.57 -2.63 6.06
C LEU A 54 28.39 -1.57 5.31
N ARG A 55 27.99 -1.18 4.10
CA ARG A 55 28.63 -0.15 3.29
C ARG A 55 27.87 1.20 3.27
N ARG A 56 26.96 1.41 4.21
CA ARG A 56 26.10 2.60 4.29
C ARG A 56 25.26 2.84 3.04
N LYS A 57 24.92 1.81 2.30
CA LYS A 57 23.98 1.89 1.19
C LYS A 57 22.56 1.84 1.74
N VAL A 58 21.83 2.92 1.63
CA VAL A 58 20.39 2.96 1.89
C VAL A 58 19.63 2.22 0.78
N PRO A 59 18.41 1.74 1.03
CA PRO A 59 17.59 1.14 -0.03
C PRO A 59 17.38 2.11 -1.21
N GLU A 60 17.48 1.57 -2.41
CA GLU A 60 17.45 2.33 -3.66
C GLU A 60 16.03 2.63 -4.14
N GLY A 61 15.01 1.97 -3.57
CA GLY A 61 13.61 2.16 -3.94
C GLY A 61 12.67 2.03 -2.76
N LEU A 62 11.56 2.75 -2.83
CA LEU A 62 10.43 2.68 -1.91
C LEU A 62 9.16 2.28 -2.65
N LEU A 63 8.48 1.26 -2.14
CA LEU A 63 7.15 0.87 -2.58
C LEU A 63 6.14 1.27 -1.51
N LEU A 64 5.42 2.36 -1.73
CA LEU A 64 4.42 2.90 -0.81
C LEU A 64 3.06 2.23 -1.01
N SER A 65 2.43 1.78 0.09
CA SER A 65 1.07 1.24 0.13
C SER A 65 0.38 1.84 1.35
N ILE A 66 -0.24 3.00 1.17
CA ILE A 66 -0.84 3.82 2.23
C ILE A 66 -2.17 4.41 1.78
N GLY A 67 -3.00 4.84 2.71
CA GLY A 67 -4.24 5.56 2.43
C GLY A 67 -5.52 4.84 2.89
N LEU A 68 -5.53 3.52 2.97
CA LEU A 68 -6.74 2.81 3.38
C LEU A 68 -7.22 3.23 4.77
N ASN A 69 -6.31 3.35 5.75
CA ASN A 69 -6.67 3.80 7.09
C ASN A 69 -7.20 5.24 7.10
N ASP A 70 -6.71 6.08 6.20
CA ASP A 70 -7.12 7.48 6.08
C ASP A 70 -8.59 7.62 5.61
N THR A 71 -9.10 6.62 4.85
CA THR A 71 -10.48 6.61 4.34
C THR A 71 -11.52 6.33 5.42
N ALA A 72 -11.12 5.72 6.55
CA ALA A 72 -12.04 5.26 7.59
C ALA A 72 -12.80 6.42 8.23
N ARG A 73 -14.12 6.32 8.26
CA ARG A 73 -14.99 7.27 8.95
C ARG A 73 -15.17 6.87 10.40
N ILE A 74 -15.16 7.85 11.30
CA ILE A 74 -15.11 7.62 12.75
C ILE A 74 -16.53 7.65 13.33
N GLY A 75 -16.88 6.65 14.11
CA GLY A 75 -18.08 6.53 14.92
C GLY A 75 -19.33 6.13 14.14
N ARG A 76 -19.49 6.55 12.89
CA ARG A 76 -20.66 6.28 12.07
C ARG A 76 -20.33 6.34 10.58
N GLU A 77 -21.18 5.75 9.74
CA GLU A 77 -20.98 5.64 8.30
C GLU A 77 -20.81 7.01 7.60
N ASP A 78 -21.53 8.03 8.04
CA ASP A 78 -21.43 9.41 7.55
C ASP A 78 -20.51 10.30 8.41
N GLY A 79 -19.71 9.71 9.30
CA GLY A 79 -18.75 10.40 10.14
C GLY A 79 -17.61 11.04 9.35
N ARG A 80 -16.81 11.86 10.01
CA ARG A 80 -15.60 12.42 9.38
C ARG A 80 -14.58 11.32 9.08
N PRO A 81 -13.85 11.38 7.94
CA PRO A 81 -12.74 10.46 7.70
C PRO A 81 -11.60 10.72 8.70
N GLN A 82 -10.72 9.73 8.89
CA GLN A 82 -9.53 9.91 9.74
C GLN A 82 -8.62 11.04 9.23
N LEU A 83 -8.46 11.13 7.91
CA LEU A 83 -7.82 12.27 7.25
C LEU A 83 -8.73 12.71 6.09
N SER A 84 -9.00 14.00 5.95
CA SER A 84 -9.84 14.51 4.85
C SER A 84 -9.17 14.30 3.48
N GLU A 85 -9.98 14.23 2.43
CA GLU A 85 -9.51 14.02 1.06
C GLU A 85 -8.45 15.06 0.65
N ASP A 86 -8.72 16.35 0.92
CA ASP A 86 -7.79 17.43 0.60
C ASP A 86 -6.49 17.34 1.40
N ALA A 87 -6.58 17.07 2.71
CA ALA A 87 -5.41 16.89 3.55
C ALA A 87 -4.59 15.66 3.13
N PHE A 88 -5.27 14.58 2.74
CA PHE A 88 -4.62 13.38 2.22
C PHE A 88 -3.87 13.68 0.90
N LYS A 89 -4.54 14.28 -0.08
CA LYS A 89 -3.92 14.63 -1.38
C LYS A 89 -2.73 15.56 -1.18
N PHE A 90 -2.89 16.61 -0.37
CA PHE A 90 -1.81 17.54 -0.05
C PHE A 90 -0.63 16.86 0.63
N GLY A 91 -0.87 16.11 1.70
CA GLY A 91 0.19 15.45 2.45
C GLY A 91 0.90 14.35 1.64
N LEU A 92 0.16 13.62 0.79
CA LEU A 92 0.74 12.64 -0.12
C LEU A 92 1.66 13.31 -1.15
N ASN A 93 1.23 14.43 -1.74
CA ASN A 93 2.05 15.19 -2.68
C ASN A 93 3.35 15.66 -2.01
N GLN A 94 3.27 16.21 -0.78
CA GLN A 94 4.46 16.62 -0.04
C GLN A 94 5.40 15.45 0.22
N LEU A 95 4.89 14.34 0.75
CA LEU A 95 5.69 13.15 1.07
C LEU A 95 6.40 12.59 -0.16
N VAL A 96 5.66 12.39 -1.24
CA VAL A 96 6.21 11.78 -2.47
C VAL A 96 7.20 12.74 -3.14
N ASN A 97 6.90 14.04 -3.15
CA ASN A 97 7.79 15.04 -3.75
C ASN A 97 9.12 15.18 -2.98
N GLU A 98 9.09 15.02 -1.66
CA GLU A 98 10.31 14.95 -0.84
C GLU A 98 11.10 13.66 -1.14
N LEU A 99 10.45 12.50 -1.04
CA LEU A 99 11.11 11.20 -1.19
C LEU A 99 11.73 11.01 -2.56
N LYS A 100 11.06 11.41 -3.64
CA LYS A 100 11.55 11.20 -5.02
C LYS A 100 12.86 11.93 -5.34
N THR A 101 13.26 12.88 -4.51
CA THR A 101 14.56 13.56 -4.67
C THR A 101 15.74 12.73 -4.18
N GLU A 102 15.46 11.71 -3.35
CA GLU A 102 16.50 10.92 -2.67
C GLU A 102 16.44 9.43 -3.08
N VAL A 103 15.26 8.93 -3.46
CA VAL A 103 15.03 7.49 -3.72
C VAL A 103 13.99 7.29 -4.81
N ASP A 104 14.09 6.18 -5.55
CA ASP A 104 13.06 5.81 -6.50
C ASP A 104 11.76 5.41 -5.79
N VAL A 105 10.68 6.13 -6.04
CA VAL A 105 9.37 5.90 -5.41
C VAL A 105 8.42 5.23 -6.40
N MET A 106 7.72 4.22 -5.94
CA MET A 106 6.60 3.56 -6.60
C MET A 106 5.43 3.49 -5.63
N VAL A 107 4.20 3.60 -6.12
CA VAL A 107 3.02 3.64 -5.25
C VAL A 107 2.01 2.57 -5.67
N LEU A 108 1.43 1.89 -4.68
CA LEU A 108 0.31 0.95 -4.84
C LEU A 108 -1.00 1.63 -4.47
N GLY A 109 -2.04 1.32 -5.22
CA GLY A 109 -3.42 1.69 -4.91
C GLY A 109 -3.97 0.95 -3.69
N LEU A 110 -5.21 1.25 -3.35
CA LEU A 110 -5.91 0.73 -2.18
C LEU A 110 -6.61 -0.60 -2.50
N THR A 111 -6.90 -1.39 -1.48
CA THR A 111 -7.77 -2.56 -1.61
C THR A 111 -9.22 -2.17 -1.44
N PRO A 112 -10.19 -2.81 -2.12
CA PRO A 112 -11.60 -2.68 -1.80
C PRO A 112 -11.92 -3.33 -0.46
N VAL A 113 -13.09 -3.00 0.10
CA VAL A 113 -13.58 -3.47 1.39
C VAL A 113 -14.92 -4.18 1.25
N ASN A 114 -15.23 -5.09 2.17
CA ASN A 114 -16.57 -5.66 2.29
C ASN A 114 -17.41 -4.79 3.25
N GLU A 115 -18.18 -3.88 2.71
CA GLU A 115 -19.01 -2.95 3.48
C GLU A 115 -20.04 -3.64 4.39
N ALA A 116 -20.43 -4.89 4.08
CA ALA A 116 -21.34 -5.67 4.93
C ALA A 116 -20.72 -6.08 6.27
N SER A 117 -19.38 -5.97 6.42
CA SER A 117 -18.66 -6.27 7.66
C SER A 117 -18.43 -5.04 8.53
N MET A 118 -18.96 -3.87 8.14
CA MET A 118 -18.79 -2.64 8.91
C MET A 118 -19.80 -2.55 10.08
N PRO A 119 -19.45 -1.88 11.19
CA PRO A 119 -18.19 -1.17 11.45
C PRO A 119 -17.03 -2.11 11.85
N PHE A 120 -15.82 -1.76 11.41
CA PHE A 120 -14.61 -2.40 11.93
C PHE A 120 -14.24 -1.86 13.31
N ALA A 121 -13.82 -2.74 14.21
CA ALA A 121 -13.45 -2.39 15.58
C ALA A 121 -14.52 -1.51 16.27
N GLU A 122 -15.80 -1.80 16.01
CA GLU A 122 -17.00 -1.15 16.59
C GLU A 122 -17.17 0.34 16.26
N CYS A 123 -16.23 0.98 15.58
CA CYS A 123 -16.27 2.45 15.40
C CYS A 123 -15.73 2.96 14.06
N LEU A 124 -15.14 2.13 13.21
CA LEU A 124 -14.57 2.56 11.93
C LEU A 124 -15.39 2.06 10.75
N TRP A 125 -15.80 2.98 9.89
CA TRP A 125 -16.61 2.70 8.71
C TRP A 125 -15.78 2.94 7.45
N TYR A 126 -15.58 1.88 6.67
CA TYR A 126 -14.91 1.93 5.37
C TYR A 126 -15.94 1.75 4.26
N SER A 127 -15.73 2.40 3.12
CA SER A 127 -16.58 2.23 1.94
C SER A 127 -15.75 2.17 0.66
N ASN A 128 -16.22 1.42 -0.33
CA ASN A 128 -15.57 1.36 -1.64
C ASN A 128 -15.62 2.70 -2.36
N LYS A 129 -16.65 3.52 -2.09
CA LYS A 129 -16.71 4.90 -2.58
C LYS A 129 -15.52 5.72 -2.06
N SER A 130 -15.26 5.69 -0.75
CA SER A 130 -14.10 6.40 -0.18
C SER A 130 -12.78 5.83 -0.69
N CYS A 131 -12.64 4.50 -0.74
CA CYS A 131 -11.43 3.87 -1.30
C CYS A 131 -11.16 4.32 -2.74
N SER A 132 -12.19 4.38 -3.59
CA SER A 132 -12.06 4.83 -4.97
C SER A 132 -11.62 6.30 -5.07
N ILE A 133 -12.18 7.18 -4.24
CA ILE A 133 -11.81 8.61 -4.22
C ILE A 133 -10.35 8.79 -3.81
N TYR A 134 -9.94 8.12 -2.73
CA TYR A 134 -8.55 8.23 -2.26
C TYR A 134 -7.56 7.56 -3.22
N GLU A 135 -7.91 6.43 -3.85
CA GLU A 135 -7.07 5.85 -4.90
C GLU A 135 -6.92 6.81 -6.08
N LYS A 136 -7.97 7.50 -6.48
CA LYS A 136 -7.90 8.52 -7.54
C LYS A 136 -6.98 9.68 -7.15
N ASN A 137 -7.03 10.16 -5.91
CA ASN A 137 -6.10 11.17 -5.40
C ASN A 137 -4.65 10.68 -5.44
N ILE A 138 -4.41 9.40 -5.14
CA ILE A 138 -3.08 8.78 -5.26
C ILE A 138 -2.63 8.77 -6.73
N GLU A 139 -3.49 8.31 -7.63
CA GLU A 139 -3.20 8.24 -9.07
C GLU A 139 -2.88 9.62 -9.66
N GLU A 140 -3.71 10.63 -9.35
CA GLU A 140 -3.50 12.01 -9.81
C GLU A 140 -2.17 12.57 -9.28
N THR A 141 -1.87 12.39 -7.99
CA THR A 141 -0.59 12.81 -7.40
C THR A 141 0.60 12.11 -8.08
N CYS A 142 0.49 10.82 -8.31
CA CYS A 142 1.54 10.07 -9.00
C CYS A 142 1.75 10.54 -10.43
N LEU A 143 0.67 10.84 -11.15
CA LEU A 143 0.73 11.39 -12.51
C LEU A 143 1.40 12.77 -12.54
N GLU A 144 0.98 13.68 -11.66
CA GLU A 144 1.55 15.04 -11.54
C GLU A 144 3.06 15.01 -11.24
N LEU A 145 3.50 14.07 -10.41
CA LEU A 145 4.88 13.94 -9.98
C LEU A 145 5.74 12.98 -10.83
N ASN A 146 5.16 12.38 -11.88
CA ASN A 146 5.80 11.33 -12.70
C ASN A 146 6.27 10.11 -11.88
N ILE A 147 5.46 9.67 -10.93
CA ILE A 147 5.71 8.51 -10.08
C ILE A 147 4.95 7.30 -10.62
N PRO A 148 5.61 6.12 -10.76
CA PRO A 148 4.91 4.90 -11.14
C PRO A 148 3.82 4.52 -10.14
N PHE A 149 2.63 4.24 -10.64
CA PHE A 149 1.46 3.86 -9.87
C PHE A 149 0.88 2.52 -10.35
N LEU A 150 0.54 1.63 -9.43
CA LEU A 150 -0.16 0.39 -9.70
C LEU A 150 -1.55 0.45 -9.06
N SER A 151 -2.59 0.68 -9.88
CA SER A 151 -3.98 0.63 -9.42
C SER A 151 -4.32 -0.78 -8.92
N ILE A 152 -4.89 -0.85 -7.75
CA ILE A 152 -5.32 -2.08 -7.07
C ILE A 152 -6.84 -2.11 -6.92
N HIS A 153 -7.45 -1.04 -6.41
CA HIS A 153 -8.89 -0.98 -6.15
C HIS A 153 -9.69 -1.25 -7.42
N GLU A 154 -9.40 -0.52 -8.49
CA GLU A 154 -10.12 -0.67 -9.75
C GLU A 154 -10.05 -2.08 -10.32
N LYS A 155 -8.88 -2.74 -10.18
CA LYS A 155 -8.69 -4.11 -10.67
C LYS A 155 -9.39 -5.14 -9.79
N MET A 156 -9.27 -4.98 -8.48
CA MET A 156 -9.77 -5.97 -7.53
C MET A 156 -11.29 -5.90 -7.37
N ILE A 157 -11.90 -4.72 -7.36
CA ILE A 157 -13.36 -4.53 -7.22
C ILE A 157 -14.15 -5.13 -8.39
N LYS A 158 -13.53 -5.24 -9.57
CA LYS A 158 -14.13 -5.86 -10.77
C LYS A 158 -14.20 -7.39 -10.70
N LEU A 159 -13.49 -8.00 -9.76
CA LEU A 159 -13.58 -9.45 -9.56
C LEU A 159 -14.91 -9.78 -8.87
N SER A 160 -15.70 -10.67 -9.44
CA SER A 160 -16.97 -11.13 -8.83
C SER A 160 -16.78 -11.73 -7.44
N SER A 161 -15.60 -12.29 -7.17
CA SER A 161 -15.21 -12.93 -5.91
C SER A 161 -14.28 -12.09 -5.03
N PHE A 162 -14.17 -10.75 -5.26
CA PHE A 162 -13.19 -9.94 -4.50
C PHE A 162 -13.37 -10.06 -2.97
N LYS A 163 -14.60 -10.27 -2.50
CA LYS A 163 -14.89 -10.42 -1.06
C LYS A 163 -14.25 -11.67 -0.47
N GLU A 164 -14.04 -12.71 -1.28
CA GLU A 164 -13.36 -13.94 -0.88
C GLU A 164 -11.84 -13.75 -0.67
N LEU A 165 -11.30 -12.64 -1.15
CA LEU A 165 -9.90 -12.23 -0.96
C LEU A 165 -9.67 -11.46 0.36
N LEU A 166 -10.76 -11.18 1.09
CA LEU A 166 -10.72 -10.45 2.35
C LEU A 166 -10.86 -11.40 3.54
N SER A 167 -10.30 -11.01 4.67
CA SER A 167 -10.54 -11.65 5.96
C SER A 167 -11.97 -11.40 6.43
N SER A 168 -12.40 -12.08 7.47
CA SER A 168 -13.76 -11.93 8.05
C SER A 168 -14.08 -10.51 8.53
N ASP A 169 -13.07 -9.70 8.82
CA ASP A 169 -13.23 -8.30 9.18
C ASP A 169 -13.61 -7.37 8.01
N GLY A 170 -13.55 -7.89 6.78
CA GLY A 170 -13.94 -7.17 5.57
C GLY A 170 -12.95 -6.11 5.08
N ILE A 171 -11.78 -5.96 5.70
CA ILE A 171 -10.78 -4.94 5.38
C ILE A 171 -9.43 -5.54 5.02
N HIS A 172 -8.93 -6.40 5.90
CA HIS A 172 -7.65 -7.02 5.68
C HIS A 172 -7.74 -8.12 4.62
N LEU A 173 -6.70 -8.25 3.83
CA LEU A 173 -6.57 -9.37 2.90
C LEU A 173 -6.37 -10.68 3.68
N ASN A 174 -6.98 -11.75 3.23
CA ASN A 174 -6.63 -13.10 3.65
C ASN A 174 -5.45 -13.65 2.82
N THR A 175 -5.11 -14.91 3.02
CA THR A 175 -4.02 -15.57 2.28
C THR A 175 -4.15 -15.44 0.76
N GLU A 176 -5.36 -15.67 0.21
CA GLU A 176 -5.60 -15.59 -1.23
C GLU A 176 -5.53 -14.13 -1.73
N GLY A 177 -6.05 -13.18 -0.97
CA GLY A 177 -5.90 -11.76 -1.26
C GLY A 177 -4.44 -11.31 -1.29
N HIS A 178 -3.64 -11.76 -0.34
CA HIS A 178 -2.20 -11.48 -0.35
C HIS A 178 -1.46 -12.16 -1.51
N LYS A 179 -1.87 -13.37 -1.92
CA LYS A 179 -1.35 -14.02 -3.14
C LYS A 179 -1.71 -13.21 -4.39
N TRP A 180 -2.94 -12.71 -4.46
CA TRP A 180 -3.40 -11.90 -5.59
C TRP A 180 -2.59 -10.60 -5.70
N ILE A 181 -2.46 -9.82 -4.62
CA ILE A 181 -1.63 -8.59 -4.60
C ILE A 181 -0.17 -8.92 -4.97
N TYR A 182 0.40 -9.96 -4.37
CA TYR A 182 1.76 -10.40 -4.71
C TYR A 182 1.92 -10.66 -6.21
N LYS A 183 0.94 -11.31 -6.86
CA LYS A 183 0.96 -11.55 -8.30
C LYS A 183 0.95 -10.23 -9.07
N GLN A 184 0.04 -9.29 -8.74
CA GLN A 184 -0.01 -7.98 -9.41
C GLN A 184 1.33 -7.24 -9.31
N ILE A 185 1.94 -7.21 -8.14
CA ILE A 185 3.22 -6.52 -7.92
C ILE A 185 4.37 -7.24 -8.63
N SER A 186 4.44 -8.56 -8.51
CA SER A 186 5.55 -9.36 -9.09
C SER A 186 5.54 -9.39 -10.62
N GLU A 187 4.38 -9.16 -11.24
CA GLU A 187 4.19 -9.09 -12.68
C GLU A 187 4.21 -7.64 -13.21
N TRP A 188 4.27 -6.64 -12.33
CA TRP A 188 4.28 -5.24 -12.72
C TRP A 188 5.55 -4.90 -13.50
N PRO A 189 5.45 -4.52 -14.80
CA PRO A 189 6.61 -4.28 -15.64
C PRO A 189 7.56 -3.22 -15.07
N THR A 190 7.02 -2.16 -14.48
CA THR A 190 7.82 -1.08 -13.89
C THR A 190 8.73 -1.60 -12.77
N LEU A 191 8.18 -2.38 -11.83
CA LEU A 191 8.97 -2.95 -10.74
C LEU A 191 10.00 -3.98 -11.26
N LYS A 192 9.62 -4.81 -12.23
CA LYS A 192 10.53 -5.78 -12.85
C LYS A 192 11.71 -5.09 -13.54
N ASN A 193 11.43 -4.05 -14.32
CA ASN A 193 12.46 -3.29 -15.02
C ASN A 193 13.38 -2.56 -14.04
N TRP A 194 12.81 -1.91 -13.02
CA TRP A 194 13.58 -1.25 -11.97
C TRP A 194 14.51 -2.23 -11.24
N ALA A 195 14.02 -3.41 -10.90
CA ALA A 195 14.79 -4.45 -10.20
C ALA A 195 15.70 -5.28 -11.12
N ASN A 196 15.78 -4.98 -12.42
CA ASN A 196 16.51 -5.74 -13.45
C ASN A 196 16.14 -7.24 -13.49
N LEU A 197 14.87 -7.55 -13.23
CA LEU A 197 14.35 -8.93 -13.26
C LEU A 197 13.73 -9.21 -14.64
N LYS A 198 14.25 -10.23 -15.31
CA LYS A 198 13.73 -10.72 -16.60
C LYS A 198 12.55 -11.68 -16.43
#